data_dfc89fa8fca7efe8d4794aaefd5061d3
#
_entry.id   dfc89fa8fca7efe8d4794aaefd5061d3
#
_cell.length_a   1.000
_cell.length_b   1.000
_cell.length_c   1.000
_cell.angle_alpha   90.00
_cell.angle_beta   90.00
_cell.angle_gamma   90.00
#
_symmetry.space_group_name_H-M   'P 1'
#
loop_
_entity.id
_entity.type
_entity.pdbx_description
1 polymer ?
#
loop_
_entity_poly.entity_id
_entity_poly.type
_entity_poly.pdbx_seq_one_letter_code
_entity_poly.pdbx_strand_id
1 'polypeptide(L)'
;MKTKLLIALAIITFSNVTGQSNIDKVLGEISKNNKTIQSNTQYWNAQKIQYKTGISLYNPTLEYDYLKGSPANAGNQTDITISQSFDFPTAYSRKNQLADQQILQADMQLKASNQDLLLQAKKVCLELVYRNKLQIPLAKRKEATQRWLNHFKKRLENGDGTILDVNKAEIQLLEIRKQFQENASEIVKLNEMLTILNGGIAVAFNDISYFDVPAIPDFETLEKEIEQQDYIKKTLEQEKVIAQKQVDVSKALTLPKMEIGYHYQGILGQTYNGVHTGISLPLWESKNTVKLQKAKMTFAETALADHAVEHYYEIKQLYGRYENLKSILSEYEKIQQSAEPIRLLDKALSAGQISVLEYFVELNYYNTTTNSYLEIEKEYYEVVAALLKYKL
;
A
#
# COMPACT_ATOMS: atom_id res chain seq x y z
N MET A 1 38.08 37.18 -48.66
CA MET A 1 37.06 36.13 -48.40
C MET A 1 37.66 35.08 -47.47
N LYS A 2 37.29 35.05 -46.19
CA LYS A 2 37.75 34.06 -45.19
C LYS A 2 36.51 33.33 -44.75
N THR A 3 36.32 32.11 -45.22
CA THR A 3 35.22 31.20 -44.83
C THR A 3 35.52 30.62 -43.47
N LYS A 4 34.68 30.92 -42.47
CA LYS A 4 34.72 30.27 -41.14
C LYS A 4 33.87 29.02 -41.18
N LEU A 5 34.52 27.87 -41.00
CA LEU A 5 33.89 26.56 -40.85
C LEU A 5 33.43 26.40 -39.38
N LEU A 6 32.14 26.38 -39.16
CA LEU A 6 31.51 26.08 -37.82
C LEU A 6 31.36 24.56 -37.72
N ILE A 7 32.19 23.93 -36.89
CA ILE A 7 32.03 22.53 -36.47
C ILE A 7 31.03 22.50 -35.34
N ALA A 8 29.81 22.02 -35.59
CA ALA A 8 28.81 21.73 -34.56
C ALA A 8 29.15 20.41 -33.90
N LEU A 9 29.60 20.47 -32.64
CA LEU A 9 29.86 19.30 -31.78
C LEU A 9 28.50 18.80 -31.22
N ALA A 10 27.95 17.73 -31.82
CA ALA A 10 26.78 17.06 -31.30
C ALA A 10 27.16 16.28 -30.03
N ILE A 11 26.80 16.79 -28.86
CA ILE A 11 26.89 16.07 -27.57
C ILE A 11 25.76 15.05 -27.57
N ILE A 12 26.08 13.79 -27.87
CA ILE A 12 25.18 12.65 -27.66
C ILE A 12 25.17 12.37 -26.18
N THR A 13 24.17 12.85 -25.48
CA THR A 13 23.88 12.43 -24.10
C THR A 13 23.38 11.00 -24.16
N PHE A 14 24.22 10.04 -23.77
CA PHE A 14 23.78 8.69 -23.44
C PHE A 14 22.91 8.78 -22.19
N SER A 15 21.61 8.91 -22.35
CA SER A 15 20.64 8.57 -21.31
C SER A 15 20.75 7.06 -21.10
N ASN A 16 21.21 6.64 -19.93
CA ASN A 16 21.07 5.28 -19.46
C ASN A 16 19.56 4.97 -19.40
N VAL A 17 19.03 4.41 -20.47
CA VAL A 17 17.72 3.79 -20.46
C VAL A 17 17.92 2.48 -19.70
N THR A 18 17.79 2.54 -18.38
CA THR A 18 17.55 1.35 -17.58
C THR A 18 16.25 0.74 -18.11
N GLY A 19 16.35 -0.44 -18.75
CA GLY A 19 15.19 -1.12 -19.30
C GLY A 19 14.15 -1.31 -18.19
N GLN A 20 13.01 -0.63 -18.34
CA GLN A 20 11.91 -0.73 -17.39
C GLN A 20 11.46 -2.19 -17.33
N SER A 21 11.51 -2.81 -16.14
CA SER A 21 11.06 -4.20 -15.97
C SER A 21 9.56 -4.32 -16.31
N ASN A 22 9.12 -5.50 -16.76
CA ASN A 22 7.70 -5.71 -17.00
C ASN A 22 6.87 -5.51 -15.72
N ILE A 23 7.44 -5.82 -14.55
CA ILE A 23 6.81 -5.55 -13.25
C ILE A 23 6.53 -4.06 -13.09
N ASP A 24 7.50 -3.17 -13.38
CA ASP A 24 7.31 -1.72 -13.25
C ASP A 24 6.25 -1.19 -14.21
N LYS A 25 6.14 -1.76 -15.42
CA LYS A 25 5.06 -1.43 -16.36
C LYS A 25 3.69 -1.81 -15.79
N VAL A 26 3.56 -3.03 -15.25
CA VAL A 26 2.32 -3.50 -14.61
C VAL A 26 1.95 -2.63 -13.42
N LEU A 27 2.92 -2.27 -12.55
CA LEU A 27 2.67 -1.37 -11.43
C LEU A 27 2.22 0.03 -11.91
N GLY A 28 2.81 0.53 -12.99
CA GLY A 28 2.41 1.80 -13.60
C GLY A 28 0.99 1.78 -14.18
N GLU A 29 0.54 0.67 -14.75
CA GLU A 29 -0.84 0.47 -15.20
C GLU A 29 -1.80 0.37 -14.02
N ILE A 30 -1.48 -0.43 -13.02
CA ILE A 30 -2.28 -0.59 -11.79
C ILE A 30 -2.43 0.76 -11.07
N SER A 31 -1.37 1.54 -10.94
CA SER A 31 -1.42 2.88 -10.33
C SER A 31 -2.44 3.80 -11.00
N LYS A 32 -2.67 3.66 -12.31
CA LYS A 32 -3.65 4.47 -13.08
C LYS A 32 -5.07 3.89 -13.03
N ASN A 33 -5.18 2.58 -13.14
CA ASN A 33 -6.47 1.90 -13.41
C ASN A 33 -7.15 1.39 -12.14
N ASN A 34 -6.40 1.19 -11.05
CA ASN A 34 -6.90 0.57 -9.83
C ASN A 34 -8.06 1.35 -9.22
N LYS A 35 -9.18 0.66 -8.99
CA LYS A 35 -10.42 1.29 -8.48
C LYS A 35 -10.31 1.70 -7.02
N THR A 36 -9.50 0.99 -6.22
CA THR A 36 -9.25 1.36 -4.81
C THR A 36 -8.44 2.64 -4.73
N ILE A 37 -7.40 2.82 -5.55
CA ILE A 37 -6.62 4.08 -5.63
C ILE A 37 -7.54 5.23 -6.04
N GLN A 38 -8.39 5.04 -7.06
CA GLN A 38 -9.34 6.06 -7.51
C GLN A 38 -10.34 6.41 -6.40
N SER A 39 -10.91 5.41 -5.72
CA SER A 39 -11.84 5.59 -4.61
C SER A 39 -11.18 6.31 -3.43
N ASN A 40 -10.00 5.89 -3.02
CA ASN A 40 -9.24 6.54 -1.94
C ASN A 40 -8.92 8.00 -2.28
N THR A 41 -8.58 8.28 -3.54
CA THR A 41 -8.33 9.66 -4.00
C THR A 41 -9.59 10.52 -3.83
N GLN A 42 -10.76 10.02 -4.24
CA GLN A 42 -12.03 10.75 -4.07
C GLN A 42 -12.40 10.90 -2.58
N TYR A 43 -12.20 9.86 -1.78
CA TYR A 43 -12.42 9.92 -0.34
C TYR A 43 -11.60 11.02 0.32
N TRP A 44 -10.28 11.04 0.08
CA TRP A 44 -9.41 12.05 0.67
C TRP A 44 -9.68 13.46 0.13
N ASN A 45 -10.07 13.60 -1.14
CA ASN A 45 -10.53 14.88 -1.67
C ASN A 45 -11.80 15.39 -0.96
N ALA A 46 -12.76 14.50 -0.68
CA ALA A 46 -13.94 14.84 0.11
C ALA A 46 -13.56 15.23 1.56
N GLN A 47 -12.65 14.48 2.20
CA GLN A 47 -12.15 14.80 3.55
C GLN A 47 -11.48 16.19 3.61
N LYS A 48 -10.66 16.53 2.60
CA LYS A 48 -10.02 17.86 2.52
C LYS A 48 -11.05 19.01 2.45
N ILE A 49 -12.16 18.79 1.74
CA ILE A 49 -13.27 19.75 1.71
C ILE A 49 -13.93 19.80 3.09
N GLN A 50 -14.18 18.64 3.71
CA GLN A 50 -14.80 18.54 5.04
C GLN A 50 -13.98 19.26 6.11
N TYR A 51 -12.65 19.18 6.08
CA TYR A 51 -11.79 19.91 7.03
C TYR A 51 -11.95 21.42 6.98
N LYS A 52 -12.40 21.97 5.84
CA LYS A 52 -12.70 23.40 5.65
C LYS A 52 -14.15 23.76 5.93
N THR A 53 -15.02 22.82 6.25
CA THR A 53 -16.41 23.11 6.61
C THR A 53 -16.51 23.60 8.05
N GLY A 54 -17.51 24.46 8.32
CA GLY A 54 -17.76 24.98 9.68
C GLY A 54 -16.71 26.00 10.19
N ILE A 55 -15.85 26.50 9.31
CA ILE A 55 -14.88 27.57 9.63
C ILE A 55 -15.49 28.95 9.34
N SER A 56 -16.53 29.03 8.53
CA SER A 56 -17.22 30.26 8.20
C SER A 56 -17.99 30.84 9.40
N LEU A 57 -18.36 32.10 9.32
CA LEU A 57 -19.30 32.69 10.26
C LEU A 57 -20.63 31.93 10.29
N TYR A 58 -21.30 31.96 11.42
CA TYR A 58 -22.67 31.44 11.51
C TYR A 58 -23.59 32.25 10.56
N ASN A 59 -24.73 31.66 10.19
CA ASN A 59 -25.71 32.42 9.40
C ASN A 59 -26.30 33.58 10.23
N PRO A 60 -26.64 34.72 9.62
CA PRO A 60 -27.37 35.77 10.31
C PRO A 60 -28.75 35.28 10.71
N THR A 61 -29.22 35.72 11.84
CA THR A 61 -30.55 35.43 12.38
C THR A 61 -31.46 36.63 12.12
N LEU A 62 -32.67 36.37 11.64
CA LEU A 62 -33.75 37.36 11.50
C LEU A 62 -34.90 36.91 12.42
N GLU A 63 -35.18 37.74 13.40
CA GLU A 63 -36.26 37.53 14.35
C GLU A 63 -37.35 38.57 14.12
N TYR A 64 -38.61 38.16 14.21
CA TYR A 64 -39.79 38.99 14.07
C TYR A 64 -40.78 38.61 15.18
N ASP A 65 -41.04 39.57 16.10
CA ASP A 65 -42.02 39.39 17.15
C ASP A 65 -43.17 40.35 16.97
N TYR A 66 -44.38 39.84 17.09
CA TYR A 66 -45.58 40.64 17.17
C TYR A 66 -46.28 40.37 18.49
N LEU A 67 -46.29 41.37 19.37
CA LEU A 67 -46.83 41.24 20.73
C LEU A 67 -48.12 42.02 20.80
N LYS A 68 -49.22 41.35 21.22
CA LYS A 68 -50.50 41.97 21.45
C LYS A 68 -50.56 42.54 22.84
N GLY A 69 -50.72 43.84 22.95
CA GLY A 69 -50.82 44.52 24.23
C GLY A 69 -52.16 44.31 24.93
N SER A 70 -52.14 44.24 26.29
CA SER A 70 -53.28 44.21 27.18
C SER A 70 -52.98 45.08 28.42
N PRO A 71 -53.88 45.94 28.82
CA PRO A 71 -55.20 46.29 28.24
C PRO A 71 -55.07 46.92 26.84
N ALA A 72 -56.21 47.11 26.10
CA ALA A 72 -56.21 47.58 24.68
C ALA A 72 -55.44 48.90 24.44
N ASN A 73 -55.33 49.76 25.43
CA ASN A 73 -54.54 51.03 25.34
C ASN A 73 -53.04 50.83 25.44
N ALA A 74 -52.56 49.66 25.74
CA ALA A 74 -51.11 49.34 25.73
C ALA A 74 -50.53 49.33 24.30
N GLY A 75 -51.41 49.12 23.27
CA GLY A 75 -51.01 49.04 21.89
C GLY A 75 -50.34 47.69 21.56
N ASN A 76 -50.21 47.40 20.26
CA ASN A 76 -49.44 46.22 19.80
C ASN A 76 -47.97 46.66 19.53
N GLN A 77 -47.04 45.76 19.80
CA GLN A 77 -45.61 45.96 19.57
C GLN A 77 -45.13 45.06 18.43
N THR A 78 -44.28 45.60 17.61
CA THR A 78 -43.61 44.87 16.53
C THR A 78 -42.11 45.03 16.73
N ASP A 79 -41.37 43.92 16.87
CA ASP A 79 -39.94 43.91 16.97
C ASP A 79 -39.32 43.16 15.78
N ILE A 80 -38.24 43.72 15.24
CA ILE A 80 -37.45 43.09 14.19
C ILE A 80 -36.01 43.17 14.62
N THR A 81 -35.36 41.99 14.72
CA THR A 81 -33.94 41.92 15.05
C THR A 81 -33.20 41.18 13.93
N ILE A 82 -32.15 41.77 13.40
CA ILE A 82 -31.20 41.09 12.52
C ILE A 82 -29.90 41.03 13.29
N SER A 83 -29.39 39.80 13.55
CA SER A 83 -28.15 39.65 14.30
C SER A 83 -27.20 38.65 13.62
N GLN A 84 -25.90 38.82 13.85
CA GLN A 84 -24.81 37.99 13.42
C GLN A 84 -23.96 37.57 14.62
N SER A 85 -24.01 36.30 14.96
CA SER A 85 -23.14 35.71 15.99
C SER A 85 -21.83 35.19 15.37
N PHE A 86 -20.75 35.28 16.13
CA PHE A 86 -19.44 34.76 15.73
C PHE A 86 -18.60 34.37 16.94
N ASP A 87 -17.78 33.32 16.76
CA ASP A 87 -16.74 32.96 17.72
C ASP A 87 -15.70 34.07 17.82
N PHE A 88 -14.94 34.11 18.89
CA PHE A 88 -13.84 35.08 19.00
C PHE A 88 -12.93 34.96 17.77
N PRO A 89 -12.50 36.07 17.14
CA PRO A 89 -11.80 36.06 15.84
C PRO A 89 -10.62 35.10 15.74
N THR A 90 -9.87 34.91 16.84
CA THR A 90 -8.75 33.96 16.88
C THR A 90 -9.17 32.52 16.64
N ALA A 91 -10.43 32.13 16.94
CA ALA A 91 -10.92 30.77 16.74
C ALA A 91 -10.92 30.37 15.25
N TYR A 92 -11.35 31.30 14.37
CA TYR A 92 -11.34 31.09 12.91
C TYR A 92 -9.93 30.87 12.36
N SER A 93 -8.95 31.66 12.81
CA SER A 93 -7.55 31.49 12.44
C SER A 93 -7.01 30.14 12.91
N ARG A 94 -7.32 29.70 14.14
CA ARG A 94 -6.88 28.39 14.68
C ARG A 94 -7.56 27.24 13.98
N LYS A 95 -8.87 27.34 13.65
CA LYS A 95 -9.59 26.33 12.86
C LYS A 95 -8.99 26.19 11.46
N ASN A 96 -8.64 27.30 10.78
CA ASN A 96 -7.98 27.25 9.49
C ASN A 96 -6.60 26.57 9.56
N GLN A 97 -5.76 26.94 10.56
CA GLN A 97 -4.47 26.29 10.76
C GLN A 97 -4.60 24.78 11.01
N LEU A 98 -5.62 24.36 11.77
CA LEU A 98 -5.92 22.95 12.00
C LEU A 98 -6.31 22.25 10.68
N ALA A 99 -7.22 22.85 9.91
CA ALA A 99 -7.66 22.30 8.63
C ALA A 99 -6.49 22.12 7.64
N ASP A 100 -5.58 23.09 7.57
CA ASP A 100 -4.39 22.99 6.71
C ASP A 100 -3.49 21.82 7.11
N GLN A 101 -3.31 21.57 8.42
CA GLN A 101 -2.51 20.42 8.88
C GLN A 101 -3.23 19.08 8.60
N GLN A 102 -4.55 19.02 8.71
CA GLN A 102 -5.35 17.83 8.38
C GLN A 102 -5.32 17.52 6.88
N ILE A 103 -5.30 18.56 6.03
CA ILE A 103 -5.14 18.40 4.58
C ILE A 103 -3.77 17.79 4.24
N LEU A 104 -2.70 18.25 4.87
CA LEU A 104 -1.36 17.68 4.70
C LEU A 104 -1.33 16.19 5.11
N GLN A 105 -1.95 15.84 6.23
CA GLN A 105 -2.05 14.46 6.69
C GLN A 105 -2.80 13.59 5.69
N ALA A 106 -3.92 14.08 5.13
CA ALA A 106 -4.70 13.36 4.12
C ALA A 106 -3.87 12.99 2.88
N ASP A 107 -2.97 13.87 2.44
CA ASP A 107 -2.04 13.58 1.33
C ASP A 107 -1.03 12.48 1.69
N MET A 108 -0.53 12.47 2.92
CA MET A 108 0.41 11.45 3.39
C MET A 108 -0.28 10.08 3.51
N GLN A 109 -1.50 10.03 4.04
CA GLN A 109 -2.30 8.81 4.15
C GLN A 109 -2.66 8.23 2.78
N LEU A 110 -3.00 9.06 1.80
CA LEU A 110 -3.22 8.62 0.43
C LEU A 110 -1.97 7.98 -0.17
N LYS A 111 -0.80 8.60 0.03
CA LYS A 111 0.48 8.05 -0.45
C LYS A 111 0.83 6.74 0.24
N ALA A 112 0.66 6.63 1.56
CA ALA A 112 0.89 5.40 2.30
C ALA A 112 0.03 4.25 1.76
N SER A 113 -1.28 4.49 1.59
CA SER A 113 -2.20 3.46 1.07
C SER A 113 -1.88 3.05 -0.38
N ASN A 114 -1.40 3.99 -1.21
CA ASN A 114 -0.99 3.69 -2.57
C ASN A 114 0.29 2.83 -2.59
N GLN A 115 1.28 3.12 -1.74
CA GLN A 115 2.48 2.29 -1.60
C GLN A 115 2.15 0.87 -1.16
N ASP A 116 1.24 0.70 -0.19
CA ASP A 116 0.80 -0.62 0.27
C ASP A 116 0.16 -1.43 -0.86
N LEU A 117 -0.71 -0.81 -1.64
CA LEU A 117 -1.37 -1.45 -2.77
C LEU A 117 -0.38 -1.82 -3.87
N LEU A 118 0.57 -0.94 -4.19
CA LEU A 118 1.61 -1.21 -5.19
C LEU A 118 2.56 -2.33 -4.72
N LEU A 119 2.90 -2.38 -3.43
CA LEU A 119 3.67 -3.50 -2.86
C LEU A 119 2.90 -4.81 -2.97
N GLN A 120 1.59 -4.81 -2.67
CA GLN A 120 0.74 -5.99 -2.87
C GLN A 120 0.74 -6.45 -4.33
N ALA A 121 0.57 -5.53 -5.28
CA ALA A 121 0.62 -5.83 -6.70
C ALA A 121 1.99 -6.40 -7.12
N LYS A 122 3.09 -5.81 -6.60
CA LYS A 122 4.45 -6.31 -6.84
C LYS A 122 4.64 -7.73 -6.34
N LYS A 123 4.14 -8.06 -5.14
CA LYS A 123 4.18 -9.44 -4.60
C LYS A 123 3.42 -10.42 -5.48
N VAL A 124 2.26 -10.04 -6.04
CA VAL A 124 1.53 -10.89 -6.99
C VAL A 124 2.35 -11.14 -8.25
N CYS A 125 3.04 -10.13 -8.79
CA CYS A 125 3.96 -10.31 -9.93
C CYS A 125 5.12 -11.25 -9.58
N LEU A 126 5.71 -11.12 -8.38
CA LEU A 126 6.82 -11.99 -7.94
C LEU A 126 6.38 -13.46 -7.79
N GLU A 127 5.20 -13.68 -7.23
CA GLU A 127 4.62 -15.03 -7.16
C GLU A 127 4.35 -15.59 -8.56
N LEU A 128 3.86 -14.78 -9.51
CA LEU A 128 3.69 -15.20 -10.90
C LEU A 128 5.02 -15.59 -11.57
N VAL A 129 6.10 -14.82 -11.35
CA VAL A 129 7.44 -15.19 -11.84
C VAL A 129 7.83 -16.57 -11.30
N TYR A 130 7.66 -16.80 -10.00
CA TYR A 130 7.93 -18.08 -9.36
C TYR A 130 7.11 -19.21 -9.99
N ARG A 131 5.80 -19.04 -10.16
CA ARG A 131 4.90 -20.05 -10.72
C ARG A 131 5.22 -20.36 -12.18
N ASN A 132 5.52 -19.34 -12.98
CA ASN A 132 5.95 -19.51 -14.37
C ASN A 132 7.30 -20.26 -14.46
N LYS A 133 8.27 -19.93 -13.60
CA LYS A 133 9.54 -20.67 -13.50
C LYS A 133 9.32 -22.12 -13.09
N LEU A 134 8.47 -22.38 -12.10
CA LEU A 134 8.16 -23.73 -11.60
C LEU A 134 7.43 -24.58 -12.65
N GLN A 135 6.62 -23.97 -13.52
CA GLN A 135 5.90 -24.68 -14.58
C GLN A 135 6.85 -25.40 -15.55
N ILE A 136 8.04 -24.84 -15.77
CA ILE A 136 9.05 -25.39 -16.71
C ILE A 136 9.58 -26.77 -16.24
N PRO A 137 10.16 -26.90 -15.01
CA PRO A 137 10.62 -28.19 -14.52
C PRO A 137 9.47 -29.19 -14.33
N LEU A 138 8.27 -28.75 -13.92
CA LEU A 138 7.11 -29.63 -13.79
C LEU A 138 6.69 -30.22 -15.14
N ALA A 139 6.70 -29.45 -16.22
CA ALA A 139 6.44 -29.93 -17.57
C ALA A 139 7.47 -31.00 -17.99
N LYS A 140 8.77 -30.71 -17.81
CA LYS A 140 9.86 -31.64 -18.12
C LYS A 140 9.75 -32.93 -17.32
N ARG A 141 9.45 -32.86 -16.02
CA ARG A 141 9.25 -34.00 -15.13
C ARG A 141 8.08 -34.86 -15.60
N LYS A 142 6.95 -34.26 -15.96
CA LYS A 142 5.77 -34.95 -16.49
C LYS A 142 6.10 -35.75 -17.75
N GLU A 143 6.80 -35.10 -18.70
CA GLU A 143 7.20 -35.78 -19.94
C GLU A 143 8.20 -36.91 -19.70
N ALA A 144 9.21 -36.72 -18.86
CA ALA A 144 10.21 -37.74 -18.53
C ALA A 144 9.55 -38.94 -17.87
N THR A 145 8.67 -38.71 -16.86
CA THR A 145 7.98 -39.83 -16.18
C THR A 145 7.02 -40.57 -17.10
N GLN A 146 6.34 -39.87 -18.04
CA GLN A 146 5.51 -40.50 -19.05
C GLN A 146 6.34 -41.40 -19.98
N ARG A 147 7.55 -40.98 -20.41
CA ARG A 147 8.46 -41.79 -21.22
C ARG A 147 8.89 -43.05 -20.47
N TRP A 148 9.25 -42.92 -19.18
CA TRP A 148 9.62 -44.05 -18.34
C TRP A 148 8.47 -45.01 -18.11
N LEU A 149 7.25 -44.54 -17.86
CA LEU A 149 6.07 -45.41 -17.75
C LEU A 149 5.87 -46.23 -19.02
N ASN A 150 5.98 -45.60 -20.19
CA ASN A 150 5.85 -46.32 -21.46
C ASN A 150 6.97 -47.38 -21.64
N HIS A 151 8.20 -47.08 -21.21
CA HIS A 151 9.31 -47.99 -21.22
C HIS A 151 9.08 -49.20 -20.31
N PHE A 152 8.62 -49.00 -19.07
CA PHE A 152 8.35 -50.08 -18.13
C PHE A 152 7.17 -50.96 -18.60
N LYS A 153 6.14 -50.36 -19.20
CA LYS A 153 5.05 -51.15 -19.82
C LYS A 153 5.56 -52.09 -20.91
N LYS A 154 6.41 -51.60 -21.81
CA LYS A 154 7.02 -52.43 -22.85
C LYS A 154 7.91 -53.53 -22.28
N ARG A 155 8.69 -53.25 -21.23
CA ARG A 155 9.51 -54.29 -20.58
C ARG A 155 8.64 -55.37 -19.92
N LEU A 156 7.52 -54.98 -19.30
CA LEU A 156 6.57 -55.95 -18.73
C LEU A 156 5.95 -56.83 -19.82
N GLU A 157 5.54 -56.23 -20.96
CA GLU A 157 5.02 -56.98 -22.11
C GLU A 157 6.03 -57.98 -22.67
N ASN A 158 7.33 -57.64 -22.68
CA ASN A 158 8.41 -58.49 -23.14
C ASN A 158 8.89 -59.53 -22.10
N GLY A 159 8.32 -59.51 -20.89
CA GLY A 159 8.72 -60.42 -19.79
C GLY A 159 9.98 -60.01 -19.03
N ASP A 160 10.58 -58.84 -19.35
CA ASP A 160 11.82 -58.32 -18.74
C ASP A 160 11.57 -57.31 -17.63
N GLY A 161 10.31 -57.01 -17.29
CA GLY A 161 9.91 -56.01 -16.30
C GLY A 161 8.96 -56.58 -15.25
N THR A 162 8.72 -55.82 -14.21
CA THR A 162 7.76 -56.19 -13.16
C THR A 162 6.56 -55.25 -13.14
N ILE A 163 5.39 -55.77 -12.75
CA ILE A 163 4.19 -54.94 -12.54
C ILE A 163 4.42 -53.87 -11.48
N LEU A 164 5.31 -54.10 -10.51
CA LEU A 164 5.64 -53.13 -9.47
C LEU A 164 6.35 -51.89 -10.04
N ASP A 165 7.19 -52.03 -11.07
CA ASP A 165 7.87 -50.91 -11.72
C ASP A 165 6.88 -50.07 -12.51
N VAL A 166 5.92 -50.69 -13.18
CA VAL A 166 4.82 -49.97 -13.86
C VAL A 166 3.97 -49.21 -12.85
N ASN A 167 3.54 -49.87 -11.77
CA ASN A 167 2.71 -49.20 -10.73
C ASN A 167 3.44 -48.02 -10.09
N LYS A 168 4.74 -48.12 -9.78
CA LYS A 168 5.54 -47.01 -9.25
C LYS A 168 5.57 -45.83 -10.22
N ALA A 169 5.81 -46.07 -11.50
CA ALA A 169 5.83 -45.03 -12.52
C ALA A 169 4.45 -44.38 -12.73
N GLU A 170 3.36 -45.14 -12.62
CA GLU A 170 1.99 -44.60 -12.68
C GLU A 170 1.67 -43.70 -11.50
N ILE A 171 2.01 -44.09 -10.27
CA ILE A 171 1.84 -43.30 -9.07
C ILE A 171 2.66 -41.98 -9.19
N GLN A 172 3.92 -42.10 -9.61
CA GLN A 172 4.79 -40.94 -9.80
C GLN A 172 4.25 -39.97 -10.87
N LEU A 173 3.73 -40.50 -11.98
CA LEU A 173 3.12 -39.69 -13.03
C LEU A 173 1.86 -38.96 -12.54
N LEU A 174 1.04 -39.64 -11.74
CA LEU A 174 -0.16 -39.06 -11.16
C LEU A 174 0.20 -37.86 -10.25
N GLU A 175 1.21 -38.04 -9.38
CA GLU A 175 1.65 -36.97 -8.47
C GLU A 175 2.22 -35.76 -9.24
N ILE A 176 3.04 -35.98 -10.27
CA ILE A 176 3.57 -34.88 -11.09
C ILE A 176 2.48 -34.19 -11.89
N ARG A 177 1.50 -34.92 -12.42
CA ARG A 177 0.35 -34.33 -13.12
C ARG A 177 -0.47 -33.43 -12.18
N LYS A 178 -0.70 -33.89 -10.94
CA LYS A 178 -1.36 -33.09 -9.90
C LYS A 178 -0.62 -31.80 -9.66
N GLN A 179 0.70 -31.84 -9.36
CA GLN A 179 1.52 -30.66 -9.10
C GLN A 179 1.51 -29.69 -10.29
N PHE A 180 1.60 -30.21 -11.52
CA PHE A 180 1.54 -29.38 -12.73
C PHE A 180 0.20 -28.66 -12.88
N GLN A 181 -0.92 -29.35 -12.63
CA GLN A 181 -2.26 -28.76 -12.71
C GLN A 181 -2.52 -27.75 -11.60
N GLU A 182 -2.11 -28.05 -10.37
CA GLU A 182 -2.20 -27.12 -9.24
C GLU A 182 -1.44 -25.83 -9.52
N ASN A 183 -0.20 -25.94 -10.03
CA ASN A 183 0.60 -24.76 -10.39
C ASN A 183 -0.05 -23.97 -11.54
N ALA A 184 -0.58 -24.64 -12.57
CA ALA A 184 -1.30 -23.98 -13.66
C ALA A 184 -2.55 -23.23 -13.16
N SER A 185 -3.29 -23.81 -12.22
CA SER A 185 -4.46 -23.18 -11.60
C SER A 185 -4.08 -21.94 -10.78
N GLU A 186 -2.96 -21.97 -10.04
CA GLU A 186 -2.46 -20.82 -9.31
C GLU A 186 -2.01 -19.68 -10.26
N ILE A 187 -1.40 -20.01 -11.41
CA ILE A 187 -1.07 -18.99 -12.43
C ILE A 187 -2.34 -18.29 -12.93
N VAL A 188 -3.41 -19.03 -13.22
CA VAL A 188 -4.69 -18.42 -13.64
C VAL A 188 -5.24 -17.50 -12.57
N LYS A 189 -5.33 -17.97 -11.32
CA LYS A 189 -5.81 -17.19 -10.18
C LYS A 189 -5.00 -15.90 -9.95
N LEU A 190 -3.68 -15.96 -10.05
CA LEU A 190 -2.81 -14.79 -9.87
C LEU A 190 -2.98 -13.77 -11.01
N ASN A 191 -3.18 -14.23 -12.26
CA ASN A 191 -3.50 -13.34 -13.37
C ASN A 191 -4.88 -12.68 -13.20
N GLU A 192 -5.87 -13.39 -12.64
CA GLU A 192 -7.14 -12.80 -12.24
C GLU A 192 -6.97 -11.75 -11.13
N MET A 193 -6.10 -12.00 -10.14
CA MET A 193 -5.77 -11.01 -9.12
C MET A 193 -5.12 -9.76 -9.71
N LEU A 194 -4.19 -9.89 -10.68
CA LEU A 194 -3.65 -8.72 -11.39
C LEU A 194 -4.73 -7.98 -12.16
N THR A 195 -5.64 -8.70 -12.80
CA THR A 195 -6.78 -8.09 -13.51
C THR A 195 -7.66 -7.28 -12.55
N ILE A 196 -7.97 -7.82 -11.37
CA ILE A 196 -8.71 -7.11 -10.32
C ILE A 196 -7.95 -5.86 -9.88
N LEU A 197 -6.66 -6.00 -9.58
CA LEU A 197 -5.79 -4.89 -9.17
C LEU A 197 -5.68 -3.82 -10.27
N ASN A 198 -5.74 -4.21 -11.55
CA ASN A 198 -5.74 -3.30 -12.70
C ASN A 198 -7.14 -2.78 -13.08
N GLY A 199 -8.07 -2.80 -12.14
CA GLY A 199 -9.41 -2.22 -12.32
C GLY A 199 -10.32 -2.96 -13.30
N GLY A 200 -10.09 -4.26 -13.48
CA GLY A 200 -10.85 -5.14 -14.39
C GLY A 200 -10.23 -5.23 -15.80
N ILE A 201 -9.11 -4.56 -16.05
CA ILE A 201 -8.41 -4.62 -17.35
C ILE A 201 -7.37 -5.75 -17.27
N ALA A 202 -7.46 -6.72 -18.18
CA ALA A 202 -6.57 -7.88 -18.22
C ALA A 202 -5.10 -7.44 -18.41
N VAL A 203 -4.22 -8.07 -17.64
CA VAL A 203 -2.76 -7.89 -17.74
C VAL A 203 -2.17 -9.22 -18.20
N ALA A 204 -1.41 -9.20 -19.29
CA ALA A 204 -0.64 -10.35 -19.73
C ALA A 204 0.74 -10.33 -19.03
N PHE A 205 0.92 -11.20 -18.04
CA PHE A 205 2.17 -11.32 -17.30
C PHE A 205 2.67 -12.78 -17.31
N ASN A 206 3.68 -13.04 -18.14
CA ASN A 206 4.25 -14.38 -18.34
C ASN A 206 5.75 -14.42 -18.06
N ASP A 207 6.27 -13.46 -17.31
CA ASP A 207 7.70 -13.36 -17.05
C ASP A 207 8.20 -14.54 -16.21
N ILE A 208 9.43 -14.96 -16.51
CA ILE A 208 10.19 -15.97 -15.76
C ILE A 208 11.46 -15.38 -15.15
N SER A 209 11.62 -14.06 -15.20
CA SER A 209 12.77 -13.35 -14.65
C SER A 209 12.29 -12.31 -13.64
N TYR A 210 13.00 -12.23 -12.53
CA TYR A 210 12.79 -11.18 -11.55
C TYR A 210 13.42 -9.86 -12.01
N PHE A 211 13.13 -8.78 -11.29
CA PHE A 211 13.72 -7.47 -11.53
C PHE A 211 15.18 -7.41 -11.06
N ASP A 212 15.97 -6.48 -11.63
CA ASP A 212 17.32 -6.24 -11.16
C ASP A 212 17.33 -5.59 -9.77
N VAL A 213 18.00 -6.24 -8.82
CA VAL A 213 18.10 -5.73 -7.45
C VAL A 213 19.16 -4.63 -7.41
N PRO A 214 18.80 -3.39 -7.04
CA PRO A 214 19.79 -2.35 -6.84
C PRO A 214 20.70 -2.71 -5.66
N ALA A 215 21.88 -2.09 -5.59
CA ALA A 215 22.73 -2.26 -4.42
C ALA A 215 21.99 -1.82 -3.16
N ILE A 216 21.78 -2.74 -2.23
CA ILE A 216 21.20 -2.46 -0.93
C ILE A 216 22.35 -2.06 -0.01
N PRO A 217 22.32 -0.85 0.60
CA PRO A 217 23.37 -0.38 1.49
C PRO A 217 23.36 -1.16 2.82
N ASP A 218 24.30 -0.85 3.70
CA ASP A 218 24.29 -1.36 5.08
C ASP A 218 23.00 -0.96 5.81
N PHE A 219 22.72 -1.69 6.90
CA PHE A 219 21.48 -1.54 7.66
C PHE A 219 21.23 -0.10 8.13
N GLU A 220 22.28 0.57 8.66
CA GLU A 220 22.11 1.91 9.24
C GLU A 220 21.78 2.96 8.16
N THR A 221 22.37 2.82 6.98
CA THR A 221 22.09 3.69 5.84
C THR A 221 20.69 3.43 5.28
N LEU A 222 20.33 2.15 5.10
CA LEU A 222 19.01 1.77 4.58
C LEU A 222 17.88 2.19 5.53
N GLU A 223 18.05 1.98 6.82
CA GLU A 223 17.08 2.36 7.85
C GLU A 223 16.79 3.86 7.80
N LYS A 224 17.82 4.70 7.70
CA LYS A 224 17.66 6.16 7.55
C LYS A 224 16.94 6.55 6.26
N GLU A 225 17.25 5.88 5.13
CA GLU A 225 16.55 6.13 3.87
C GLU A 225 15.06 5.79 3.96
N ILE A 226 14.74 4.64 4.57
CA ILE A 226 13.35 4.19 4.77
C ILE A 226 12.63 5.19 5.68
N GLU A 227 13.20 5.52 6.85
CA GLU A 227 12.60 6.46 7.80
C GLU A 227 12.27 7.83 7.19
N GLN A 228 13.16 8.35 6.33
CA GLN A 228 12.94 9.65 5.67
C GLN A 228 11.78 9.62 4.67
N GLN A 229 11.43 8.46 4.13
CA GLN A 229 10.41 8.33 3.09
C GLN A 229 9.15 7.57 3.56
N ASP A 230 9.14 7.09 4.79
CA ASP A 230 7.99 6.41 5.36
C ASP A 230 6.80 7.37 5.55
N TYR A 231 5.74 7.14 4.77
CA TYR A 231 4.52 7.93 4.86
C TYR A 231 3.68 7.60 6.10
N ILE A 232 3.83 6.43 6.71
CA ILE A 232 3.14 6.09 7.96
C ILE A 232 3.74 6.92 9.10
N LYS A 233 5.08 6.93 9.22
CA LYS A 233 5.78 7.77 10.19
C LYS A 233 5.41 9.26 10.01
N LYS A 234 5.47 9.76 8.77
CA LYS A 234 5.07 11.16 8.46
C LYS A 234 3.63 11.45 8.85
N THR A 235 2.73 10.49 8.68
CA THR A 235 1.32 10.62 9.09
C THR A 235 1.20 10.73 10.62
N LEU A 236 1.96 9.95 11.38
CA LEU A 236 1.97 10.01 12.86
C LEU A 236 2.63 11.29 13.39
N GLU A 237 3.72 11.74 12.76
CA GLU A 237 4.33 13.04 13.07
C GLU A 237 3.33 14.18 12.84
N GLN A 238 2.58 14.11 11.72
CA GLN A 238 1.55 15.07 11.40
C GLN A 238 0.36 15.01 12.37
N GLU A 239 -0.02 13.82 12.84
CA GLU A 239 -1.03 13.59 13.89
C GLU A 239 -0.69 14.37 15.18
N LYS A 240 0.57 14.32 15.62
CA LYS A 240 1.05 15.11 16.77
C LYS A 240 0.86 16.60 16.53
N VAL A 241 1.19 17.12 15.34
CA VAL A 241 0.98 18.53 14.98
C VAL A 241 -0.51 18.89 15.00
N ILE A 242 -1.36 18.04 14.44
CA ILE A 242 -2.83 18.20 14.44
C ILE A 242 -3.36 18.22 15.87
N ALA A 243 -2.93 17.30 16.73
CA ALA A 243 -3.36 17.25 18.14
C ALA A 243 -2.98 18.55 18.88
N GLN A 244 -1.80 19.12 18.64
CA GLN A 244 -1.42 20.43 19.18
C GLN A 244 -2.33 21.55 18.66
N LYS A 245 -2.64 21.57 17.35
CA LYS A 245 -3.56 22.57 16.77
C LYS A 245 -4.97 22.43 17.32
N GLN A 246 -5.41 21.20 17.59
CA GLN A 246 -6.71 20.93 18.22
C GLN A 246 -6.78 21.49 19.66
N VAL A 247 -5.68 21.41 20.41
CA VAL A 247 -5.57 22.07 21.72
C VAL A 247 -5.70 23.60 21.55
N ASP A 248 -5.07 24.19 20.53
CA ASP A 248 -5.13 25.64 20.30
C ASP A 248 -6.54 26.10 19.88
N VAL A 249 -7.24 25.31 19.05
CA VAL A 249 -8.66 25.55 18.71
C VAL A 249 -9.51 25.48 19.97
N SER A 250 -9.33 24.44 20.78
CA SER A 250 -10.12 24.26 22.02
C SER A 250 -9.92 25.41 23.01
N LYS A 251 -8.69 25.94 23.13
CA LYS A 251 -8.43 27.15 23.92
C LYS A 251 -9.12 28.37 23.33
N ALA A 252 -9.08 28.55 22.02
CA ALA A 252 -9.74 29.70 21.37
C ALA A 252 -11.26 29.67 21.55
N LEU A 253 -11.87 28.51 21.60
CA LEU A 253 -13.31 28.31 21.84
C LEU A 253 -13.71 28.52 23.30
N THR A 254 -12.77 28.66 24.24
CA THR A 254 -13.09 29.11 25.63
C THR A 254 -13.23 30.61 25.73
N LEU A 255 -12.93 31.37 24.66
CA LEU A 255 -13.13 32.81 24.63
C LEU A 255 -14.61 33.17 24.37
N PRO A 256 -15.06 34.34 24.78
CA PRO A 256 -16.44 34.78 24.56
C PRO A 256 -16.86 34.75 23.09
N LYS A 257 -18.10 34.28 22.81
CA LYS A 257 -18.74 34.51 21.50
C LYS A 257 -19.33 35.89 21.48
N MET A 258 -19.33 36.50 20.31
CA MET A 258 -19.80 37.90 20.10
C MET A 258 -21.00 37.89 19.17
N GLU A 259 -21.86 38.84 19.36
CA GLU A 259 -23.02 39.09 18.50
C GLU A 259 -23.13 40.61 18.20
N ILE A 260 -23.42 40.91 16.96
CA ILE A 260 -23.71 42.28 16.53
C ILE A 260 -24.96 42.26 15.65
N GLY A 261 -25.81 43.25 15.81
CA GLY A 261 -27.07 43.28 15.07
C GLY A 261 -27.69 44.66 15.04
N TYR A 262 -28.86 44.70 14.42
CA TYR A 262 -29.73 45.87 14.39
C TYR A 262 -31.10 45.46 14.94
N HIS A 263 -31.63 46.27 15.82
CA HIS A 263 -32.95 46.07 16.43
C HIS A 263 -33.87 47.25 16.07
N TYR A 264 -35.09 46.92 15.65
CA TYR A 264 -36.19 47.83 15.42
C TYR A 264 -37.36 47.45 16.30
N GLN A 265 -37.99 48.44 16.93
CA GLN A 265 -39.17 48.28 17.77
C GLN A 265 -40.18 49.36 17.39
N GLY A 266 -41.43 48.95 17.13
CA GLY A 266 -42.54 49.80 16.88
C GLY A 266 -43.67 49.59 17.88
N ILE A 267 -44.14 50.67 18.55
CA ILE A 267 -45.24 50.63 19.52
C ILE A 267 -46.04 51.96 19.47
N LEU A 268 -47.34 51.88 19.37
CA LEU A 268 -48.26 53.03 19.39
C LEU A 268 -47.85 54.18 18.41
N GLY A 269 -47.32 53.84 17.24
CA GLY A 269 -46.84 54.84 16.25
C GLY A 269 -45.46 55.41 16.53
N GLN A 270 -44.84 55.07 17.64
CA GLN A 270 -43.45 55.40 17.93
C GLN A 270 -42.53 54.29 17.45
N THR A 271 -41.33 54.67 17.00
CA THR A 271 -40.33 53.71 16.51
C THR A 271 -39.01 53.94 17.26
N TYR A 272 -38.43 52.83 17.66
CA TYR A 272 -37.09 52.79 18.26
C TYR A 272 -36.21 51.88 17.38
N ASN A 273 -35.01 52.31 17.11
CA ASN A 273 -34.06 51.53 16.35
C ASN A 273 -32.63 51.78 16.84
N GLY A 274 -31.78 50.76 16.74
CA GLY A 274 -30.41 50.86 17.25
C GLY A 274 -29.57 49.63 17.00
N VAL A 275 -28.32 49.73 17.45
CA VAL A 275 -27.37 48.61 17.38
C VAL A 275 -27.66 47.65 18.54
N HIS A 276 -27.76 46.37 18.19
CA HIS A 276 -27.80 45.25 19.15
C HIS A 276 -26.39 44.67 19.29
N THR A 277 -25.92 44.47 20.51
CA THR A 277 -24.65 43.80 20.79
C THR A 277 -24.84 42.79 21.93
N GLY A 278 -24.27 41.59 21.75
CA GLY A 278 -24.32 40.53 22.72
C GLY A 278 -22.94 39.88 22.95
N ILE A 279 -22.70 39.39 24.15
CA ILE A 279 -21.52 38.59 24.49
C ILE A 279 -22.00 37.34 25.26
N SER A 280 -21.66 36.18 24.73
CA SER A 280 -21.92 34.87 25.41
C SER A 280 -20.64 34.38 26.08
N LEU A 281 -20.67 34.26 27.41
CA LEU A 281 -19.54 33.76 28.20
C LEU A 281 -19.63 32.23 28.37
N PRO A 282 -18.67 31.44 27.84
CA PRO A 282 -18.70 29.99 27.90
C PRO A 282 -18.26 29.48 29.29
N LEU A 283 -19.11 29.61 30.30
CA LEU A 283 -18.81 29.23 31.69
C LEU A 283 -18.75 27.72 31.88
N TRP A 284 -19.54 26.96 31.15
CA TRP A 284 -19.70 25.50 31.32
C TRP A 284 -19.48 24.71 30.05
N GLU A 285 -19.78 25.27 28.88
CA GLU A 285 -19.76 24.61 27.56
C GLU A 285 -18.38 24.01 27.24
N SER A 286 -17.30 24.69 27.62
CA SER A 286 -15.92 24.28 27.32
C SER A 286 -15.26 23.42 28.40
N LYS A 287 -16.04 22.97 29.43
CA LYS A 287 -15.48 22.17 30.55
C LYS A 287 -14.81 20.91 30.02
N ASN A 288 -13.55 20.67 30.42
CA ASN A 288 -12.72 19.53 30.06
C ASN A 288 -12.28 19.45 28.57
N THR A 289 -12.76 20.29 27.64
CA THR A 289 -12.40 20.21 26.22
C THR A 289 -10.90 20.34 26.01
N VAL A 290 -10.25 21.33 26.60
CA VAL A 290 -8.80 21.52 26.53
C VAL A 290 -8.04 20.35 27.17
N LYS A 291 -8.54 19.82 28.30
CA LYS A 291 -7.92 18.68 28.99
C LYS A 291 -7.98 17.42 28.10
N LEU A 292 -9.13 17.17 27.45
CA LEU A 292 -9.30 16.09 26.50
C LEU A 292 -8.30 16.19 25.33
N GLN A 293 -8.16 17.38 24.72
CA GLN A 293 -7.26 17.52 23.58
C GLN A 293 -5.79 17.41 24.00
N LYS A 294 -5.41 17.86 25.20
CA LYS A 294 -4.06 17.60 25.71
C LYS A 294 -3.80 16.10 25.93
N ALA A 295 -4.76 15.35 26.44
CA ALA A 295 -4.62 13.90 26.59
C ALA A 295 -4.48 13.19 25.22
N LYS A 296 -5.23 13.64 24.18
CA LYS A 296 -5.07 13.16 22.80
C LYS A 296 -3.69 13.51 22.22
N MET A 297 -3.14 14.67 22.54
CA MET A 297 -1.79 15.05 22.11
C MET A 297 -0.74 14.11 22.74
N THR A 298 -0.84 13.82 24.04
CA THR A 298 0.05 12.86 24.71
C THR A 298 -0.10 11.45 24.09
N PHE A 299 -1.32 11.04 23.74
CA PHE A 299 -1.55 9.77 23.02
C PHE A 299 -0.84 9.75 21.68
N ALA A 300 -0.96 10.81 20.85
CA ALA A 300 -0.27 10.90 19.55
C ALA A 300 1.26 10.87 19.69
N GLU A 301 1.81 11.50 20.74
CA GLU A 301 3.25 11.44 21.04
C GLU A 301 3.70 10.03 21.39
N THR A 302 2.92 9.32 22.21
CA THR A 302 3.22 7.94 22.61
C THR A 302 3.09 6.98 21.43
N ALA A 303 2.04 7.14 20.59
CA ALA A 303 1.85 6.33 19.39
C ALA A 303 2.99 6.50 18.37
N LEU A 304 3.51 7.73 18.20
CA LEU A 304 4.67 7.97 17.35
C LEU A 304 5.93 7.27 17.91
N ALA A 305 6.15 7.32 19.23
CA ALA A 305 7.29 6.66 19.85
C ALA A 305 7.20 5.12 19.76
N ASP A 306 6.00 4.57 19.93
CA ASP A 306 5.72 3.14 19.79
C ASP A 306 6.01 2.67 18.36
N HIS A 307 5.45 3.36 17.36
CA HIS A 307 5.70 3.06 15.94
C HIS A 307 7.19 3.11 15.60
N ALA A 308 7.94 4.07 16.11
CA ALA A 308 9.38 4.17 15.84
C ALA A 308 10.14 2.93 16.32
N VAL A 309 9.76 2.36 17.48
CA VAL A 309 10.37 1.13 18.00
C VAL A 309 9.98 -0.07 17.14
N GLU A 310 8.68 -0.26 16.87
CA GLU A 310 8.18 -1.38 16.05
C GLU A 310 8.81 -1.36 14.67
N HIS A 311 8.77 -0.22 13.98
CA HIS A 311 9.29 -0.06 12.63
C HIS A 311 10.80 -0.32 12.52
N TYR A 312 11.60 0.15 13.51
CA TYR A 312 13.02 -0.14 13.56
C TYR A 312 13.28 -1.66 13.59
N TYR A 313 12.57 -2.40 14.46
CA TYR A 313 12.75 -3.84 14.57
C TYR A 313 12.18 -4.61 13.36
N GLU A 314 11.11 -4.14 12.72
CA GLU A 314 10.60 -4.70 11.47
C GLU A 314 11.66 -4.59 10.35
N ILE A 315 12.23 -3.40 10.15
CA ILE A 315 13.29 -3.20 9.15
C ILE A 315 14.51 -4.09 9.47
N LYS A 316 14.90 -4.17 10.76
CA LYS A 316 16.03 -5.00 11.20
C LYS A 316 15.80 -6.48 10.92
N GLN A 317 14.60 -6.98 11.15
CA GLN A 317 14.23 -8.38 10.85
C GLN A 317 14.22 -8.64 9.33
N LEU A 318 13.65 -7.72 8.54
CA LEU A 318 13.65 -7.81 7.08
C LEU A 318 15.08 -7.78 6.52
N TYR A 319 15.94 -6.91 7.03
CA TYR A 319 17.33 -6.82 6.61
C TYR A 319 18.12 -8.10 6.95
N GLY A 320 17.96 -8.62 8.17
CA GLY A 320 18.58 -9.90 8.57
C GLY A 320 18.09 -11.08 7.71
N ARG A 321 16.81 -11.10 7.37
CA ARG A 321 16.23 -12.10 6.44
C ARG A 321 16.80 -11.94 5.02
N TYR A 322 16.95 -10.72 4.53
CA TYR A 322 17.59 -10.42 3.25
C TYR A 322 19.01 -11.00 3.17
N GLU A 323 19.86 -10.70 4.15
CA GLU A 323 21.25 -11.18 4.19
C GLU A 323 21.32 -12.72 4.26
N ASN A 324 20.45 -13.34 5.07
CA ASN A 324 20.38 -14.80 5.17
C ASN A 324 19.93 -15.45 3.83
N LEU A 325 18.86 -14.95 3.23
CA LEU A 325 18.35 -15.47 1.95
C LEU A 325 19.37 -15.28 0.82
N LYS A 326 20.07 -14.15 0.78
CA LYS A 326 21.14 -13.86 -0.17
C LYS A 326 22.29 -14.86 -0.07
N SER A 327 22.72 -15.19 1.16
CA SER A 327 23.76 -16.20 1.40
C SER A 327 23.31 -17.57 0.92
N ILE A 328 22.14 -18.03 1.35
CA ILE A 328 21.57 -19.34 0.98
C ILE A 328 21.38 -19.44 -0.54
N LEU A 329 20.84 -18.39 -1.19
CA LEU A 329 20.64 -18.38 -2.63
C LEU A 329 21.96 -18.55 -3.39
N SER A 330 23.04 -17.88 -2.95
CA SER A 330 24.37 -18.04 -3.52
C SER A 330 24.91 -19.48 -3.40
N GLU A 331 24.59 -20.21 -2.34
CA GLU A 331 24.96 -21.61 -2.16
C GLU A 331 24.20 -22.53 -3.14
N TYR A 332 22.90 -22.31 -3.28
CA TYR A 332 22.08 -23.06 -4.26
C TYR A 332 22.52 -22.84 -5.71
N GLU A 333 22.87 -21.59 -6.08
CA GLU A 333 23.36 -21.27 -7.42
C GLU A 333 24.63 -22.02 -7.77
N LYS A 334 25.59 -22.15 -6.83
CA LYS A 334 26.83 -22.92 -7.03
C LYS A 334 26.54 -24.40 -7.28
N ILE A 335 25.56 -24.98 -6.55
CA ILE A 335 25.18 -26.39 -6.71
C ILE A 335 24.51 -26.62 -8.08
N GLN A 336 23.63 -25.70 -8.50
CA GLN A 336 22.90 -25.84 -9.78
C GLN A 336 23.80 -25.71 -11.01
N GLN A 337 24.89 -24.93 -10.91
CA GLN A 337 25.88 -24.81 -12.01
C GLN A 337 26.76 -26.06 -12.19
N SER A 338 26.84 -26.95 -11.20
CA SER A 338 27.88 -28.00 -11.16
C SER A 338 27.49 -29.33 -11.78
N ALA A 339 26.23 -29.59 -12.20
CA ALA A 339 25.87 -30.93 -12.68
C ALA A 339 24.67 -30.96 -13.64
N GLU A 340 24.70 -31.94 -14.55
CA GLU A 340 23.52 -32.48 -15.24
C GLU A 340 23.08 -33.82 -14.57
N PRO A 341 22.66 -33.82 -13.30
CA PRO A 341 22.49 -35.06 -12.55
C PRO A 341 21.36 -35.91 -13.11
N ILE A 342 20.29 -35.29 -13.61
CA ILE A 342 19.16 -36.04 -14.19
C ILE A 342 19.61 -36.84 -15.43
N ARG A 343 20.48 -36.30 -16.28
CA ARG A 343 21.02 -37.01 -17.44
C ARG A 343 21.89 -38.20 -17.02
N LEU A 344 22.63 -38.07 -15.95
CA LEU A 344 23.45 -39.17 -15.40
C LEU A 344 22.56 -40.27 -14.82
N LEU A 345 21.49 -39.91 -14.10
CA LEU A 345 20.50 -40.86 -13.58
C LEU A 345 19.78 -41.61 -14.70
N ASP A 346 19.35 -40.89 -15.77
CA ASP A 346 18.74 -41.54 -16.95
C ASP A 346 19.67 -42.56 -17.60
N LYS A 347 20.96 -42.26 -17.71
CA LYS A 347 21.96 -43.18 -18.24
C LYS A 347 22.17 -44.39 -17.32
N ALA A 348 22.30 -44.19 -16.01
CA ALA A 348 22.49 -45.25 -15.06
C ALA A 348 21.30 -46.23 -15.04
N LEU A 349 20.06 -45.72 -15.08
CA LEU A 349 18.86 -46.55 -15.17
C LEU A 349 18.78 -47.32 -16.48
N SER A 350 19.07 -46.62 -17.62
CA SER A 350 19.08 -47.25 -18.95
C SER A 350 20.14 -48.37 -19.08
N ALA A 351 21.28 -48.22 -18.40
CA ALA A 351 22.35 -49.21 -18.35
C ALA A 351 22.12 -50.30 -17.31
N GLY A 352 21.02 -50.30 -16.56
CA GLY A 352 20.72 -51.24 -15.49
C GLY A 352 21.64 -51.13 -14.27
N GLN A 353 22.36 -50.01 -14.09
CA GLN A 353 23.27 -49.80 -12.96
C GLN A 353 22.54 -49.42 -11.67
N ILE A 354 21.34 -48.90 -11.78
CA ILE A 354 20.45 -48.59 -10.64
C ILE A 354 19.07 -49.16 -10.88
N SER A 355 18.37 -49.47 -9.82
CA SER A 355 16.98 -49.94 -9.86
C SER A 355 16.02 -48.78 -10.13
N VAL A 356 14.80 -49.10 -10.55
CA VAL A 356 13.71 -48.10 -10.74
C VAL A 356 13.43 -47.35 -9.44
N LEU A 357 13.52 -48.04 -8.29
CA LEU A 357 13.30 -47.41 -6.98
C LEU A 357 14.41 -46.41 -6.68
N GLU A 358 15.66 -46.79 -6.82
CA GLU A 358 16.81 -45.88 -6.61
C GLU A 358 16.74 -44.67 -7.53
N TYR A 359 16.41 -44.87 -8.80
CA TYR A 359 16.20 -43.76 -9.74
C TYR A 359 15.16 -42.74 -9.24
N PHE A 360 13.98 -43.17 -8.82
CA PHE A 360 12.96 -42.25 -8.35
C PHE A 360 13.31 -41.59 -6.99
N VAL A 361 14.02 -42.28 -6.13
CA VAL A 361 14.52 -41.70 -4.87
C VAL A 361 15.52 -40.57 -5.16
N GLU A 362 16.53 -40.82 -5.99
CA GLU A 362 17.53 -39.83 -6.36
C GLU A 362 16.90 -38.64 -7.13
N LEU A 363 16.01 -38.95 -8.09
CA LEU A 363 15.27 -37.91 -8.83
C LEU A 363 14.47 -37.02 -7.88
N ASN A 364 13.89 -37.55 -6.80
CA ASN A 364 13.14 -36.78 -5.82
C ASN A 364 14.05 -35.80 -5.04
N TYR A 365 15.29 -36.16 -4.70
CA TYR A 365 16.23 -35.25 -4.07
C TYR A 365 16.52 -34.02 -4.96
N TYR A 366 16.78 -34.24 -6.26
CA TYR A 366 17.01 -33.16 -7.21
C TYR A 366 15.77 -32.29 -7.40
N ASN A 367 14.59 -32.87 -7.49
CA ASN A 367 13.34 -32.17 -7.64
C ASN A 367 13.05 -31.31 -6.42
N THR A 368 13.24 -31.82 -5.21
CA THR A 368 13.08 -31.09 -3.96
C THR A 368 14.07 -29.93 -3.87
N THR A 369 15.34 -30.17 -4.19
CA THR A 369 16.38 -29.12 -4.20
C THR A 369 16.03 -28.00 -5.19
N THR A 370 15.56 -28.36 -6.41
CA THR A 370 15.14 -27.37 -7.40
C THR A 370 13.93 -26.54 -6.92
N ASN A 371 12.95 -27.19 -6.30
CA ASN A 371 11.79 -26.49 -5.76
C ASN A 371 12.19 -25.54 -4.62
N SER A 372 13.04 -26.00 -3.69
CA SER A 372 13.57 -25.17 -2.59
C SER A 372 14.35 -23.96 -3.12
N TYR A 373 15.16 -24.14 -4.16
CA TYR A 373 15.86 -23.03 -4.80
C TYR A 373 14.86 -21.96 -5.32
N LEU A 374 13.83 -22.38 -6.05
CA LEU A 374 12.84 -21.45 -6.60
C LEU A 374 12.04 -20.74 -5.51
N GLU A 375 11.73 -21.43 -4.40
CA GLU A 375 11.06 -20.83 -3.24
C GLU A 375 11.94 -19.79 -2.55
N ILE A 376 13.20 -20.13 -2.28
CA ILE A 376 14.17 -19.22 -1.64
C ILE A 376 14.41 -18.00 -2.55
N GLU A 377 14.53 -18.21 -3.86
CA GLU A 377 14.65 -17.13 -4.83
C GLU A 377 13.45 -16.18 -4.75
N LYS A 378 12.22 -16.71 -4.76
CA LYS A 378 11.00 -15.91 -4.59
C LYS A 378 11.02 -15.13 -3.28
N GLU A 379 11.29 -15.80 -2.16
CA GLU A 379 11.33 -15.15 -0.84
C GLU A 379 12.37 -14.02 -0.78
N TYR A 380 13.53 -14.21 -1.41
CA TYR A 380 14.54 -13.17 -1.51
C TYR A 380 13.99 -11.91 -2.20
N TYR A 381 13.34 -12.07 -3.36
CA TYR A 381 12.77 -10.95 -4.10
C TYR A 381 11.58 -10.30 -3.37
N GLU A 382 10.79 -11.06 -2.64
CA GLU A 382 9.71 -10.52 -1.80
C GLU A 382 10.26 -9.65 -0.64
N VAL A 383 11.32 -10.11 0.01
CA VAL A 383 11.99 -9.35 1.08
C VAL A 383 12.64 -8.09 0.52
N VAL A 384 13.31 -8.18 -0.63
CA VAL A 384 13.86 -7.00 -1.32
C VAL A 384 12.75 -6.01 -1.70
N ALA A 385 11.62 -6.50 -2.21
CA ALA A 385 10.47 -5.64 -2.52
C ALA A 385 9.89 -4.95 -1.28
N ALA A 386 9.87 -5.65 -0.13
CA ALA A 386 9.43 -5.07 1.14
C ALA A 386 10.40 -4.00 1.65
N LEU A 387 11.71 -4.26 1.63
CA LEU A 387 12.75 -3.29 2.01
C LEU A 387 12.72 -2.04 1.12
N LEU A 388 12.41 -2.20 -0.17
CA LEU A 388 12.34 -1.10 -1.14
C LEU A 388 10.93 -0.53 -1.32
N LYS A 389 9.99 -0.84 -0.43
CA LYS A 389 8.61 -0.32 -0.47
C LYS A 389 8.57 1.21 -0.57
N TYR A 390 9.46 1.89 0.10
CA TYR A 390 9.54 3.35 0.13
C TYR A 390 9.83 4.00 -1.23
N LYS A 391 10.23 3.21 -2.25
CA LYS A 391 10.47 3.66 -3.63
C LYS A 391 9.27 3.48 -4.57
N LEU A 392 8.15 2.93 -4.07
CA LEU A 392 6.93 2.69 -4.85
C LEU A 392 6.03 3.93 -4.95
#